data_8607fc7002e8a200b561c148e8f2c772
#
_entry.id   8607fc7002e8a200b561c148e8f2c772
#
_cell.length_a   1.000
_cell.length_b   1.000
_cell.length_c   1.000
_cell.angle_alpha   90.00
_cell.angle_beta   90.00
_cell.angle_gamma   90.00
#
_symmetry.space_group_name_H-M   'P 1'
#
loop_
_entity.id
_entity.type
_entity.pdbx_description
1 polymer ?
#
loop_
_entity_poly.entity_id
_entity_poly.type
_entity_poly.pdbx_seq_one_letter_code
_entity_poly.pdbx_strand_id
1 'polypeptide(L)'
;TLDRSSAASDVYKRQVYDDYAAADMAQRMGKEEDAAYFAKRADFYKNLFDKETQFMRPRNADGSWKSPFNPSQVAHMESTGGDYTEGNAWQYTWHVQHDVPGLIELFGGEQAFLNKLDSLFTLKLETTQADVTGLIGQYAHGNEPSHHITYLYTLAGRPERTQELIREIFDTQYRPEPDGLCGNDDCGQMSAWYMFLSLIHISEP
;
A
#
# COMPACT_ATOMS: atom_id res chain seq x y z
N THR A 1 21.12 -15.11 3.97
CA THR A 1 21.73 -14.53 2.78
C THR A 1 20.87 -13.38 2.29
N LEU A 2 21.08 -12.22 2.88
CA LEU A 2 20.51 -10.92 2.49
C LEU A 2 21.36 -10.32 1.36
N ASP A 3 21.68 -11.13 0.38
CA ASP A 3 22.20 -10.61 -0.85
C ASP A 3 21.07 -10.59 -1.84
N ARG A 4 20.59 -9.40 -2.11
CA ARG A 4 20.11 -8.96 -3.41
C ARG A 4 19.37 -7.64 -3.32
N SER A 5 20.10 -6.60 -3.72
CA SER A 5 19.62 -5.50 -4.51
C SER A 5 18.41 -4.70 -3.99
N SER A 6 18.41 -3.52 -4.36
CA SER A 6 17.46 -2.42 -4.27
C SER A 6 15.95 -2.76 -4.40
N ALA A 7 15.56 -3.91 -4.87
CA ALA A 7 14.17 -4.40 -4.88
C ALA A 7 13.65 -4.81 -3.48
N ALA A 8 14.44 -4.57 -2.44
CA ALA A 8 14.14 -5.11 -1.11
C ALA A 8 13.00 -4.40 -0.38
N SER A 9 12.55 -3.22 -0.78
CA SER A 9 11.58 -2.50 0.04
C SER A 9 10.15 -2.99 -0.14
N ASP A 10 9.71 -3.31 -1.33
CA ASP A 10 8.38 -3.86 -1.58
C ASP A 10 8.31 -5.37 -1.24
N VAL A 11 9.35 -6.12 -1.60
CA VAL A 11 9.48 -7.54 -1.21
C VAL A 11 9.45 -7.67 0.31
N TYR A 12 10.17 -6.81 1.04
CA TYR A 12 10.12 -6.80 2.51
C TYR A 12 8.72 -6.52 3.06
N LYS A 13 7.98 -5.62 2.44
CA LYS A 13 6.61 -5.29 2.90
C LYS A 13 5.62 -6.39 2.62
N ARG A 14 5.68 -7.01 1.46
CA ARG A 14 4.87 -8.20 1.16
C ARG A 14 5.21 -9.32 2.12
N GLN A 15 6.49 -9.54 2.38
CA GLN A 15 6.96 -10.55 3.31
C GLN A 15 6.47 -10.31 4.75
N VAL A 16 6.45 -9.06 5.24
CA VAL A 16 5.95 -8.81 6.61
C VAL A 16 4.45 -9.05 6.74
N TYR A 17 3.67 -8.84 5.68
CA TYR A 17 2.27 -9.21 5.66
C TYR A 17 2.07 -10.73 5.60
N ASP A 18 2.88 -11.43 4.79
CA ASP A 18 2.88 -12.89 4.74
C ASP A 18 3.31 -13.49 6.08
N ASP A 19 4.33 -12.91 6.73
CA ASP A 19 4.77 -13.29 8.08
C ASP A 19 3.64 -13.08 9.12
N TYR A 20 2.86 -12.00 9.02
CA TYR A 20 1.69 -11.80 9.87
C TYR A 20 0.64 -12.89 9.65
N ALA A 21 0.31 -13.22 8.41
CA ALA A 21 -0.64 -14.28 8.10
C ALA A 21 -0.14 -15.65 8.59
N ALA A 22 1.16 -15.92 8.46
CA ALA A 22 1.80 -17.12 8.98
C ALA A 22 1.74 -17.18 10.51
N ALA A 23 1.94 -16.04 11.21
CA ALA A 23 1.82 -15.95 12.66
C ALA A 23 0.39 -16.27 13.15
N ASP A 24 -0.63 -15.66 12.51
CA ASP A 24 -2.04 -15.93 12.84
C ASP A 24 -2.41 -17.41 12.61
N MET A 25 -1.98 -17.98 11.49
CA MET A 25 -2.16 -19.39 11.18
C MET A 25 -1.49 -20.29 12.24
N ALA A 26 -0.23 -20.01 12.56
CA ALA A 26 0.53 -20.78 13.55
C ALA A 26 -0.15 -20.72 14.95
N GLN A 27 -0.62 -19.55 15.32
CA GLN A 27 -1.34 -19.37 16.60
C GLN A 27 -2.63 -20.18 16.64
N ARG A 28 -3.44 -20.17 15.58
CA ARG A 28 -4.68 -20.97 15.46
C ARG A 28 -4.40 -22.48 15.47
N MET A 29 -3.23 -22.88 15.02
CA MET A 29 -2.77 -24.28 15.04
C MET A 29 -2.10 -24.70 16.36
N GLY A 30 -1.99 -23.81 17.35
CA GLY A 30 -1.33 -24.07 18.63
C GLY A 30 0.20 -24.20 18.54
N LYS A 31 0.83 -23.63 17.47
CA LYS A 31 2.27 -23.63 17.25
C LYS A 31 2.88 -22.33 17.77
N GLU A 32 3.04 -22.24 19.08
CA GLU A 32 3.41 -21.01 19.77
C GLU A 32 4.80 -20.47 19.35
N GLU A 33 5.79 -21.35 19.14
CA GLU A 33 7.14 -20.94 18.72
C GLU A 33 7.13 -20.33 17.32
N ASP A 34 6.44 -20.96 16.36
CA ASP A 34 6.29 -20.46 15.00
C ASP A 34 5.51 -19.14 15.00
N ALA A 35 4.44 -19.04 15.79
CA ALA A 35 3.65 -17.83 15.92
C ALA A 35 4.49 -16.66 16.42
N ALA A 36 5.28 -16.85 17.46
CA ALA A 36 6.17 -15.83 18.01
C ALA A 36 7.28 -15.43 17.01
N TYR A 37 7.83 -16.41 16.30
CA TYR A 37 8.85 -16.16 15.28
C TYR A 37 8.32 -15.27 14.14
N PHE A 38 7.18 -15.63 13.55
CA PHE A 38 6.60 -14.89 12.44
C PHE A 38 6.02 -13.54 12.89
N ALA A 39 5.41 -13.43 14.08
CA ALA A 39 4.94 -12.16 14.62
C ALA A 39 6.07 -11.13 14.77
N LYS A 40 7.24 -11.55 15.25
CA LYS A 40 8.42 -10.68 15.32
C LYS A 40 8.87 -10.19 13.95
N ARG A 41 8.76 -11.02 12.93
CA ARG A 41 9.13 -10.66 11.55
C ARG A 41 8.12 -9.72 10.91
N ALA A 42 6.84 -9.88 11.23
CA ALA A 42 5.77 -8.99 10.78
C ALA A 42 6.02 -7.53 11.19
N ASP A 43 6.75 -7.29 12.28
CA ASP A 43 7.13 -5.96 12.75
C ASP A 43 8.30 -5.30 11.96
N PHE A 44 8.95 -6.02 11.06
CA PHE A 44 10.17 -5.52 10.38
C PHE A 44 9.90 -4.37 9.41
N TYR A 45 8.64 -4.11 9.02
CA TYR A 45 8.29 -2.91 8.26
C TYR A 45 8.76 -1.62 8.95
N LYS A 46 8.82 -1.60 10.29
CA LYS A 46 9.29 -0.47 11.11
C LYS A 46 10.74 -0.07 10.77
N ASN A 47 11.55 -1.02 10.31
CA ASN A 47 12.94 -0.77 9.91
C ASN A 47 13.06 0.00 8.58
N LEU A 48 11.99 0.04 7.79
CA LEU A 48 11.96 0.72 6.49
C LEU A 48 11.36 2.12 6.57
N PHE A 49 10.74 2.48 7.69
CA PHE A 49 10.15 3.79 7.85
C PHE A 49 11.21 4.85 8.16
N ASP A 50 11.37 5.79 7.25
CA ASP A 50 12.25 6.93 7.41
C ASP A 50 11.44 8.11 8.00
N LYS A 51 11.72 8.44 9.25
CA LYS A 51 11.01 9.50 10.00
C LYS A 51 11.24 10.89 9.42
N GLU A 52 12.37 11.13 8.75
CA GLU A 52 12.70 12.41 8.16
C GLU A 52 11.86 12.67 6.90
N THR A 53 11.76 11.67 6.02
CA THR A 53 11.00 11.78 4.77
C THR A 53 9.54 11.37 4.91
N GLN A 54 9.19 10.65 5.98
CA GLN A 54 7.88 10.05 6.22
C GLN A 54 7.44 9.10 5.10
N PHE A 55 8.38 8.28 4.64
CA PHE A 55 8.13 7.22 3.66
C PHE A 55 8.76 5.90 4.10
N MET A 56 8.22 4.82 3.58
CA MET A 56 8.94 3.57 3.55
C MET A 56 10.05 3.68 2.51
N ARG A 57 11.29 3.79 2.97
CA ARG A 57 12.47 4.06 2.16
C ARG A 57 13.37 2.81 2.07
N PRO A 58 13.94 2.52 0.91
CA PRO A 58 14.85 1.39 0.77
C PRO A 58 16.16 1.61 1.56
N ARG A 59 16.74 0.48 2.02
CA ARG A 59 18.05 0.45 2.67
C ARG A 59 19.06 -0.31 1.83
N ASN A 60 20.29 0.11 1.92
CA ASN A 60 21.44 -0.64 1.42
C ASN A 60 21.72 -1.86 2.32
N ALA A 61 22.54 -2.80 1.84
CA ALA A 61 22.89 -4.00 2.58
C ALA A 61 23.63 -3.72 3.91
N ASP A 62 24.30 -2.57 4.03
CA ASP A 62 24.94 -2.08 5.24
C ASP A 62 23.99 -1.42 6.24
N GLY A 63 22.69 -1.34 5.91
CA GLY A 63 21.65 -0.72 6.72
C GLY A 63 21.50 0.78 6.56
N SER A 64 22.34 1.44 5.77
CA SER A 64 22.18 2.87 5.43
C SER A 64 20.97 3.11 4.53
N TRP A 65 20.42 4.33 4.56
CA TRP A 65 19.36 4.70 3.62
C TRP A 65 19.90 4.82 2.19
N LYS A 66 19.18 4.24 1.23
CA LYS A 66 19.53 4.42 -0.18
C LYS A 66 19.40 5.89 -0.57
N SER A 67 20.42 6.41 -1.29
CA SER A 67 20.47 7.79 -1.75
C SER A 67 21.05 7.84 -3.17
N PRO A 68 20.54 8.75 -4.04
CA PRO A 68 19.46 9.70 -3.80
C PRO A 68 18.09 9.01 -3.63
N PHE A 69 17.16 9.65 -2.90
CA PHE A 69 15.79 9.14 -2.73
C PHE A 69 14.79 10.12 -3.32
N ASN A 70 14.02 9.67 -4.29
CA ASN A 70 12.88 10.39 -4.86
C ASN A 70 11.61 9.56 -4.64
N PRO A 71 10.68 9.98 -3.75
CA PRO A 71 9.50 9.21 -3.42
C PRO A 71 8.51 9.03 -4.58
N SER A 72 8.63 9.83 -5.62
CA SER A 72 7.77 9.79 -6.82
C SER A 72 8.39 9.00 -7.98
N GLN A 73 9.61 8.50 -7.79
CA GLN A 73 10.26 7.70 -8.83
C GLN A 73 9.57 6.34 -8.96
N VAL A 74 9.00 6.08 -10.11
CA VAL A 74 8.48 4.77 -10.50
C VAL A 74 9.60 4.01 -11.21
N ALA A 75 9.83 2.78 -10.80
CA ALA A 75 10.65 1.85 -11.55
C ALA A 75 9.73 0.88 -12.28
N HIS A 76 9.79 0.93 -13.60
CA HIS A 76 9.21 -0.11 -14.44
C HIS A 76 10.11 -1.35 -14.42
N MET A 77 9.62 -2.50 -14.90
CA MET A 77 10.34 -3.80 -15.01
C MET A 77 11.67 -3.72 -15.77
N GLU A 78 12.46 -2.69 -15.50
CA GLU A 78 13.82 -2.59 -15.99
C GLU A 78 14.68 -3.69 -15.38
N SER A 79 15.60 -4.22 -16.17
CA SER A 79 16.53 -5.30 -15.82
C SER A 79 17.37 -5.07 -14.56
N THR A 80 17.29 -3.90 -13.95
CA THR A 80 18.01 -3.48 -12.75
C THR A 80 17.17 -3.50 -11.47
N GLY A 81 15.86 -3.85 -11.54
CA GLY A 81 14.95 -3.88 -10.40
C GLY A 81 14.79 -2.53 -9.72
N GLY A 82 13.61 -1.95 -9.78
CA GLY A 82 13.29 -0.76 -9.00
C GLY A 82 13.18 -1.07 -7.50
N ASP A 83 13.16 -0.02 -6.70
CA ASP A 83 12.95 -0.15 -5.25
C ASP A 83 11.52 -0.50 -4.89
N TYR A 84 10.58 -0.30 -5.83
CA TYR A 84 9.15 -0.58 -5.71
C TYR A 84 8.66 -1.19 -7.01
N THR A 85 7.91 -2.28 -6.93
CA THR A 85 7.35 -2.95 -8.10
C THR A 85 6.12 -2.20 -8.59
N GLU A 86 6.12 -1.75 -9.85
CA GLU A 86 4.97 -1.10 -10.50
C GLU A 86 4.38 0.07 -9.70
N GLY A 87 5.22 0.83 -9.04
CA GLY A 87 4.79 1.93 -8.20
C GLY A 87 5.95 2.72 -7.63
N ASN A 88 5.66 3.51 -6.62
CA ASN A 88 6.64 4.36 -5.94
C ASN A 88 6.40 4.41 -4.42
N ALA A 89 7.18 5.22 -3.70
CA ALA A 89 7.06 5.32 -2.26
C ALA A 89 5.69 5.85 -1.79
N TRP A 90 5.02 6.68 -2.61
CA TRP A 90 3.68 7.18 -2.27
C TRP A 90 2.66 6.08 -2.15
N GLN A 91 2.65 5.09 -3.05
CA GLN A 91 1.73 3.95 -2.99
C GLN A 91 2.17 2.94 -1.94
N TYR A 92 3.46 2.60 -1.92
CA TYR A 92 3.95 1.51 -1.08
C TYR A 92 4.11 1.85 0.41
N THR A 93 4.13 3.12 0.82
CA THR A 93 4.19 3.50 2.23
C THR A 93 3.02 2.95 3.05
N TRP A 94 1.87 2.78 2.43
CA TRP A 94 0.63 2.35 3.09
C TRP A 94 0.44 0.83 3.17
N HIS A 95 1.34 0.04 2.60
CA HIS A 95 1.23 -1.42 2.54
C HIS A 95 1.58 -2.10 3.89
N VAL A 96 0.88 -1.69 4.96
CA VAL A 96 0.98 -2.19 6.33
C VAL A 96 -0.43 -2.41 6.90
N GLN A 97 -1.28 -3.07 6.13
CA GLN A 97 -2.68 -3.32 6.48
C GLN A 97 -2.86 -4.19 7.71
N HIS A 98 -1.85 -4.94 8.11
CA HIS A 98 -1.85 -5.81 9.28
C HIS A 98 -1.59 -5.08 10.61
N ASP A 99 -1.01 -3.88 10.57
CA ASP A 99 -0.70 -3.10 11.79
C ASP A 99 -0.88 -1.60 11.52
N VAL A 100 -2.11 -1.18 11.25
CA VAL A 100 -2.43 0.24 11.02
C VAL A 100 -2.17 1.10 12.26
N PRO A 101 -2.46 0.65 13.50
CA PRO A 101 -2.08 1.40 14.70
C PRO A 101 -0.57 1.64 14.80
N GLY A 102 0.25 0.63 14.55
CA GLY A 102 1.71 0.78 14.53
C GLY A 102 2.19 1.72 13.41
N LEU A 103 1.54 1.71 12.25
CA LEU A 103 1.84 2.66 11.19
C LEU A 103 1.50 4.10 11.61
N ILE A 104 0.36 4.33 12.25
CA ILE A 104 -0.04 5.64 12.80
C ILE A 104 1.01 6.15 13.80
N GLU A 105 1.50 5.28 14.69
CA GLU A 105 2.57 5.63 15.63
C GLU A 105 3.87 6.04 14.94
N LEU A 106 4.26 5.36 13.85
CA LEU A 106 5.45 5.72 13.09
C LEU A 106 5.37 7.11 12.49
N PHE A 107 4.18 7.55 12.05
CA PHE A 107 3.96 8.92 11.57
C PHE A 107 3.97 9.97 12.68
N GLY A 108 3.94 9.56 13.94
CA GLY A 108 3.89 10.48 15.09
C GLY A 108 2.47 10.80 15.56
N GLY A 109 1.50 9.94 15.20
CA GLY A 109 0.11 10.02 15.63
C GLY A 109 -0.87 10.26 14.50
N GLU A 110 -2.14 10.16 14.85
CA GLU A 110 -3.28 10.16 13.92
C GLU A 110 -3.30 11.38 12.98
N GLN A 111 -3.09 12.58 13.51
CA GLN A 111 -3.16 13.80 12.69
C GLN A 111 -2.04 13.86 11.64
N ALA A 112 -0.82 13.45 12.01
CA ALA A 112 0.30 13.41 11.05
C ALA A 112 0.08 12.33 9.98
N PHE A 113 -0.44 11.18 10.37
CA PHE A 113 -0.84 10.10 9.48
C PHE A 113 -1.91 10.58 8.48
N LEU A 114 -3.00 11.19 8.96
CA LEU A 114 -4.08 11.71 8.12
C LEU A 114 -3.58 12.79 7.16
N ASN A 115 -2.77 13.73 7.62
CA ASN A 115 -2.19 14.77 6.76
C ASN A 115 -1.34 14.18 5.63
N LYS A 116 -0.57 13.13 5.92
CA LYS A 116 0.22 12.44 4.90
C LYS A 116 -0.66 11.66 3.94
N LEU A 117 -1.72 11.03 4.45
CA LEU A 117 -2.70 10.30 3.64
C LEU A 117 -3.48 11.26 2.71
N ASP A 118 -3.89 12.43 3.21
CA ASP A 118 -4.49 13.48 2.38
C ASP A 118 -3.54 13.95 1.28
N SER A 119 -2.25 14.05 1.58
CA SER A 119 -1.23 14.40 0.57
C SER A 119 -1.16 13.38 -0.57
N LEU A 120 -1.36 12.09 -0.30
CA LEU A 120 -1.42 11.06 -1.33
C LEU A 120 -2.53 11.33 -2.35
N PHE A 121 -3.73 11.71 -1.90
CA PHE A 121 -4.88 11.94 -2.77
C PHE A 121 -4.92 13.33 -3.42
N THR A 122 -4.13 14.27 -2.93
CA THR A 122 -4.15 15.66 -3.43
C THR A 122 -2.94 16.05 -4.25
N LEU A 123 -1.80 15.39 -4.08
CA LEU A 123 -0.55 15.72 -4.77
C LEU A 123 -0.62 15.32 -6.24
N LYS A 124 -0.69 16.32 -7.12
CA LYS A 124 -0.67 16.12 -8.56
C LYS A 124 0.77 16.17 -9.06
N LEU A 125 1.28 15.00 -9.47
CA LEU A 125 2.55 14.87 -10.18
C LEU A 125 2.25 14.19 -11.52
N GLU A 126 2.87 14.67 -12.57
CA GLU A 126 2.78 14.01 -13.87
C GLU A 126 3.56 12.68 -13.79
N THR A 127 2.93 11.60 -14.23
CA THR A 127 3.58 10.32 -14.43
C THR A 127 3.37 9.87 -15.87
N THR A 128 4.42 9.35 -16.46
CA THR A 128 4.40 8.79 -17.82
C THR A 128 4.42 7.26 -17.83
N GLN A 129 4.31 6.63 -16.64
CA GLN A 129 4.40 5.19 -16.51
C GLN A 129 3.08 4.52 -16.83
N ALA A 130 3.11 3.57 -17.75
CA ALA A 130 1.92 2.88 -18.26
C ALA A 130 1.20 2.05 -17.18
N ASP A 131 1.92 1.54 -16.18
CA ASP A 131 1.36 0.66 -15.13
C ASP A 131 0.77 1.44 -13.95
N VAL A 132 0.96 2.76 -13.92
CA VAL A 132 0.40 3.63 -12.87
C VAL A 132 -0.80 4.36 -13.44
N THR A 133 -1.95 3.72 -13.36
CA THR A 133 -3.21 4.19 -13.96
C THR A 133 -4.27 4.45 -12.89
N GLY A 134 -5.36 5.12 -13.26
CA GLY A 134 -6.46 5.40 -12.35
C GLY A 134 -6.05 6.33 -11.20
N LEU A 135 -5.29 7.38 -11.52
CA LEU A 135 -4.72 8.26 -10.51
C LEU A 135 -5.74 9.22 -9.92
N ILE A 136 -5.78 9.26 -8.57
CA ILE A 136 -6.36 10.35 -7.77
C ILE A 136 -5.20 10.88 -6.90
N GLY A 137 -4.62 12.01 -7.26
CA GLY A 137 -3.32 12.42 -6.72
C GLY A 137 -2.21 11.42 -7.06
N GLN A 138 -1.62 10.80 -6.05
CA GLN A 138 -0.66 9.71 -6.17
C GLN A 138 -1.25 8.34 -5.82
N TYR A 139 -2.51 8.27 -5.45
CA TYR A 139 -3.25 7.02 -5.33
C TYR A 139 -3.48 6.42 -6.71
N ALA A 140 -3.06 5.19 -6.94
CA ALA A 140 -3.15 4.51 -8.23
C ALA A 140 -4.18 3.37 -8.13
N HIS A 141 -5.42 3.63 -8.54
CA HIS A 141 -6.50 2.64 -8.45
C HIS A 141 -6.29 1.45 -9.39
N GLY A 142 -5.64 1.68 -10.53
CA GLY A 142 -5.36 0.63 -11.51
C GLY A 142 -4.33 -0.42 -11.06
N ASN A 143 -3.82 -0.34 -9.81
CA ASN A 143 -2.90 -1.32 -9.26
C ASN A 143 -3.37 -1.76 -7.86
N GLU A 144 -3.53 -3.06 -7.64
CA GLU A 144 -4.13 -3.69 -6.47
C GLU A 144 -3.47 -3.33 -5.13
N PRO A 145 -2.14 -3.11 -5.03
CA PRO A 145 -1.53 -2.67 -3.78
C PRO A 145 -2.14 -1.39 -3.20
N SER A 146 -2.86 -0.61 -3.99
CA SER A 146 -3.54 0.62 -3.54
C SER A 146 -4.95 0.39 -2.98
N HIS A 147 -5.61 -0.73 -3.28
CA HIS A 147 -7.04 -0.93 -3.04
C HIS A 147 -7.47 -0.82 -1.57
N HIS A 148 -6.59 -1.11 -0.61
CA HIS A 148 -6.87 -0.99 0.83
C HIS A 148 -6.71 0.44 1.36
N ILE A 149 -6.04 1.33 0.63
CA ILE A 149 -5.57 2.64 1.17
C ILE A 149 -6.74 3.55 1.56
N THR A 150 -7.83 3.56 0.80
CA THR A 150 -9.02 4.36 1.12
C THR A 150 -9.62 4.02 2.49
N TYR A 151 -9.50 2.75 2.91
CA TYR A 151 -10.04 2.28 4.20
C TYR A 151 -9.19 2.69 5.40
N LEU A 152 -7.97 3.14 5.18
CA LEU A 152 -7.11 3.65 6.24
C LEU A 152 -7.73 4.85 6.95
N TYR A 153 -8.55 5.65 6.25
CA TYR A 153 -9.31 6.72 6.88
C TYR A 153 -10.34 6.18 7.89
N THR A 154 -11.06 5.12 7.54
CA THR A 154 -12.01 4.48 8.48
C THR A 154 -11.29 3.98 9.72
N LEU A 155 -10.13 3.33 9.56
CA LEU A 155 -9.32 2.82 10.66
C LEU A 155 -8.69 3.94 11.51
N ALA A 156 -8.51 5.13 10.93
CA ALA A 156 -8.07 6.34 11.61
C ALA A 156 -9.23 7.25 12.05
N GLY A 157 -10.44 6.70 12.23
CA GLY A 157 -11.60 7.42 12.76
C GLY A 157 -12.27 8.43 11.81
N ARG A 158 -11.99 8.37 10.50
CA ARG A 158 -12.55 9.26 9.47
C ARG A 158 -13.31 8.49 8.37
N PRO A 159 -14.35 7.69 8.72
CA PRO A 159 -15.09 6.86 7.76
C PRO A 159 -15.77 7.68 6.66
N GLU A 160 -16.18 8.92 6.94
CA GLU A 160 -16.75 9.83 5.95
C GLU A 160 -15.80 10.07 4.76
N ARG A 161 -14.50 10.18 5.05
CA ARG A 161 -13.51 10.38 3.99
C ARG A 161 -13.32 9.13 3.11
N THR A 162 -13.39 7.96 3.71
CA THR A 162 -13.43 6.69 2.97
C THR A 162 -14.61 6.66 2.00
N GLN A 163 -15.81 7.04 2.47
CA GLN A 163 -17.03 7.03 1.65
C GLN A 163 -16.94 8.01 0.47
N GLU A 164 -16.42 9.22 0.70
CA GLU A 164 -16.20 10.22 -0.35
C GLU A 164 -15.25 9.69 -1.43
N LEU A 165 -14.11 9.13 -1.03
CA LEU A 165 -13.11 8.62 -1.96
C LEU A 165 -13.60 7.40 -2.75
N ILE A 166 -14.34 6.48 -2.12
CA ILE A 166 -14.93 5.33 -2.81
C ILE A 166 -15.94 5.81 -3.85
N ARG A 167 -16.75 6.82 -3.53
CA ARG A 167 -17.68 7.41 -4.50
C ARG A 167 -16.93 8.05 -5.67
N GLU A 168 -15.90 8.82 -5.39
CA GLU A 168 -15.06 9.42 -6.43
C GLU A 168 -14.42 8.35 -7.33
N ILE A 169 -13.93 7.25 -6.76
CA ILE A 169 -13.38 6.12 -7.53
C ILE A 169 -14.46 5.49 -8.42
N PHE A 170 -15.66 5.24 -7.91
CA PHE A 170 -16.73 4.67 -8.70
C PHE A 170 -17.11 5.58 -9.89
N ASP A 171 -17.20 6.87 -9.64
CA ASP A 171 -17.65 7.84 -10.65
C ASP A 171 -16.55 8.14 -11.70
N THR A 172 -15.28 7.96 -11.37
CA THR A 172 -14.16 8.37 -12.24
C THR A 172 -13.36 7.22 -12.82
N GLN A 173 -13.30 6.05 -12.15
CA GLN A 173 -12.41 4.96 -12.51
C GLN A 173 -13.12 3.76 -13.16
N TYR A 174 -14.44 3.76 -13.12
CA TYR A 174 -15.27 2.71 -13.72
C TYR A 174 -16.28 3.31 -14.70
N ARG A 175 -16.49 2.65 -15.84
CA ARG A 175 -17.44 3.05 -16.87
C ARG A 175 -18.22 1.83 -17.38
N PRO A 176 -19.46 1.96 -17.82
CA PRO A 176 -20.28 0.85 -18.35
C PRO A 176 -19.91 0.52 -19.81
N GLU A 177 -18.63 0.46 -20.12
CA GLU A 177 -18.07 0.22 -21.45
C GLU A 177 -17.15 -1.02 -21.41
N PRO A 178 -16.90 -1.70 -22.55
CA PRO A 178 -15.99 -2.86 -22.58
C PRO A 178 -14.55 -2.54 -22.11
N ASP A 179 -14.12 -1.29 -22.26
CA ASP A 179 -12.83 -0.74 -21.79
C ASP A 179 -13.01 0.14 -20.54
N GLY A 180 -14.02 -0.15 -19.71
CA GLY A 180 -14.45 0.71 -18.63
C GLY A 180 -13.60 0.68 -17.37
N LEU A 181 -12.58 -0.17 -17.29
CA LEU A 181 -11.63 -0.23 -16.17
C LEU A 181 -10.46 0.73 -16.41
N CYS A 182 -9.98 1.38 -15.35
CA CYS A 182 -8.83 2.28 -15.42
C CYS A 182 -7.46 1.58 -15.53
N GLY A 183 -7.43 0.25 -15.38
CA GLY A 183 -6.27 -0.62 -15.49
C GLY A 183 -6.66 -2.01 -15.95
N ASN A 184 -5.76 -2.97 -15.83
CA ASN A 184 -6.06 -4.37 -16.09
C ASN A 184 -7.01 -4.91 -15.02
N ASP A 185 -7.87 -5.87 -15.40
CA ASP A 185 -8.80 -6.51 -14.44
C ASP A 185 -8.10 -7.51 -13.51
N ASP A 186 -6.93 -7.97 -13.89
CA ASP A 186 -6.04 -8.86 -13.14
C ASP A 186 -6.78 -10.05 -12.47
N CYS A 187 -7.21 -10.96 -13.32
CA CYS A 187 -7.99 -12.14 -12.92
C CYS A 187 -9.32 -11.81 -12.19
N GLY A 188 -9.91 -10.66 -12.47
CA GLY A 188 -11.17 -10.24 -11.87
C GLY A 188 -11.02 -9.38 -10.61
N GLN A 189 -9.82 -8.98 -10.22
CA GLN A 189 -9.57 -8.23 -8.99
C GLN A 189 -10.24 -6.84 -9.01
N MET A 190 -10.13 -6.10 -10.09
CA MET A 190 -10.74 -4.78 -10.24
C MET A 190 -12.28 -4.87 -10.23
N SER A 191 -12.82 -5.83 -10.98
CA SER A 191 -14.27 -6.08 -11.02
C SER A 191 -14.78 -6.55 -9.65
N ALA A 192 -14.08 -7.42 -8.96
CA ALA A 192 -14.45 -7.90 -7.64
C ALA A 192 -14.46 -6.74 -6.61
N TRP A 193 -13.47 -5.86 -6.64
CA TRP A 193 -13.42 -4.69 -5.77
C TRP A 193 -14.65 -3.81 -5.97
N TYR A 194 -15.01 -3.49 -7.22
CA TYR A 194 -16.23 -2.74 -7.54
C TYR A 194 -17.50 -3.44 -7.05
N MET A 195 -17.64 -4.73 -7.32
CA MET A 195 -18.84 -5.48 -6.94
C MET A 195 -19.01 -5.56 -5.42
N PHE A 196 -17.96 -5.90 -4.68
CA PHE A 196 -18.04 -6.01 -3.23
C PHE A 196 -18.42 -4.68 -2.58
N LEU A 197 -17.82 -3.58 -3.03
CA LEU A 197 -18.12 -2.28 -2.45
C LEU A 197 -19.49 -1.74 -2.85
N SER A 198 -19.91 -1.95 -4.10
CA SER A 198 -21.25 -1.54 -4.53
C SER A 198 -22.36 -2.28 -3.78
N LEU A 199 -22.15 -3.57 -3.47
CA LEU A 199 -23.11 -4.37 -2.72
C LEU A 199 -23.16 -3.97 -1.24
N ILE A 200 -22.03 -3.68 -0.61
CA ILE A 200 -21.97 -3.24 0.80
C ILE A 200 -22.67 -1.90 0.98
N HIS A 201 -22.51 -0.97 0.05
CA HIS A 201 -23.19 0.33 0.11
C HIS A 201 -24.68 0.29 -0.28
N ILE A 202 -25.16 -0.79 -0.91
CA ILE A 202 -26.56 -0.98 -1.27
C ILE A 202 -27.30 -1.78 -0.19
N SER A 203 -26.63 -2.62 0.56
CA SER A 203 -27.22 -3.56 1.52
C SER A 203 -27.22 -3.09 2.98
N GLU A 204 -26.57 -1.98 3.29
CA GLU A 204 -26.64 -1.38 4.63
C GLU A 204 -27.67 -0.24 4.63
N PRO A 205 -28.74 -0.33 5.44
CA PRO A 205 -29.73 0.74 5.59
C PRO A 205 -29.18 1.96 6.34
#